data_c3711d8610680b43e450229144a95559
#
_entry.id   c3711d8610680b43e450229144a95559
#
_cell.length_a   1.000
_cell.length_b   1.000
_cell.length_c   1.000
_cell.angle_alpha   90.00
_cell.angle_beta   90.00
_cell.angle_gamma   90.00
#
_symmetry.space_group_name_H-M   'P 1'
#
loop_
_entity.id
_entity.type
_entity.pdbx_description
1 polymer ?
#
loop_
_entity_poly.entity_id
_entity_poly.type
_entity_poly.pdbx_seq_one_letter_code
_entity_poly.pdbx_strand_id
1 'polypeptide(L)'
;MNFFDKLLQAIERNQSLLYVTLDPEAENQNKTLSDISGTLHLITETVKYVCAYKLTLGFYQALGIPGLELLQQTLAAIPGDIPVILDAKHSDINTSTVFAETVFEKWQVDACTLSPYAGLDMAAPFLVYPGKAVFVECYTGNPSAAVLQEYPSIGRPFYLHLVKEAKNWGTPEQLGLEVSGAIPEILGRIRTTAPERLILLQGWSEDQNLEQILAAGLNAYGDGLLLPVPPNLLTTEHPAEAVQSLRDTVNNQRLKIVQESPTCDLWLPDVCFLQPSPHRDTILQLYDIGCIVFGDHVQASGAIFPYYIDLRKIISQPQIFHQILSAYSEILKNLHFDRIAGIPYGSLPTATGLALRLDRPMIFPRKEVKSHGTKRVIEGHFQPGEKIVVVDDILISGKSVMQGAEKLKDAGLNVEDIVVLIDHEKGVKDRLWENGYQGHAVLTISEIAETLYQSGRINSEQFQILSH
;
A
#
# COMPACT_ATOMS: atom_id res chain seq x y z
N MET A 1 -14.32 -3.49 2.03
CA MET A 1 -13.01 -3.87 1.45
C MET A 1 -12.41 -2.61 0.84
N ASN A 2 -11.15 -2.29 1.08
CA ASN A 2 -10.50 -1.15 0.43
C ASN A 2 -10.13 -1.49 -1.02
N PHE A 3 -9.80 -0.46 -1.84
CA PHE A 3 -9.42 -0.63 -3.25
C PHE A 3 -8.25 -1.61 -3.42
N PHE A 4 -7.20 -1.43 -2.62
CA PHE A 4 -5.97 -2.19 -2.74
C PHE A 4 -6.20 -3.68 -2.44
N ASP A 5 -6.90 -4.01 -1.35
CA ASP A 5 -7.25 -5.39 -1.01
C ASP A 5 -8.14 -6.03 -2.09
N LYS A 6 -9.12 -5.27 -2.62
CA LYS A 6 -10.00 -5.71 -3.69
C LYS A 6 -9.21 -6.00 -4.97
N LEU A 7 -8.24 -5.14 -5.29
CA LEU A 7 -7.35 -5.32 -6.45
C LEU A 7 -6.46 -6.56 -6.27
N LEU A 8 -5.83 -6.72 -5.11
CA LEU A 8 -4.98 -7.88 -4.83
C LEU A 8 -5.76 -9.20 -4.94
N GLN A 9 -6.97 -9.25 -4.36
CA GLN A 9 -7.82 -10.43 -4.49
C GLN A 9 -8.23 -10.72 -5.94
N ALA A 10 -8.51 -9.69 -6.73
CA ALA A 10 -8.81 -9.86 -8.16
C ALA A 10 -7.59 -10.33 -8.96
N ILE A 11 -6.40 -9.78 -8.67
CA ILE A 11 -5.12 -10.22 -9.25
C ILE A 11 -4.85 -11.69 -8.91
N GLU A 12 -4.99 -12.06 -7.65
CA GLU A 12 -4.75 -13.43 -7.18
C GLU A 12 -5.73 -14.43 -7.79
N ARG A 13 -7.03 -14.13 -7.74
CA ARG A 13 -8.08 -15.01 -8.28
C ARG A 13 -7.95 -15.21 -9.78
N ASN A 14 -7.76 -14.14 -10.54
CA ASN A 14 -7.74 -14.15 -12.00
C ASN A 14 -6.32 -14.33 -12.57
N GLN A 15 -5.30 -14.35 -11.71
CA GLN A 15 -3.89 -14.44 -12.10
C GLN A 15 -3.54 -13.42 -13.20
N SER A 16 -3.92 -12.15 -13.00
CA SER A 16 -3.87 -11.15 -14.06
C SER A 16 -3.49 -9.77 -13.53
N LEU A 17 -2.64 -9.06 -14.28
CA LEU A 17 -2.36 -7.62 -14.12
C LEU A 17 -3.11 -6.78 -15.17
N LEU A 18 -3.97 -7.41 -15.96
CA LEU A 18 -4.70 -6.75 -17.04
C LEU A 18 -5.94 -6.02 -16.53
N TYR A 19 -6.19 -4.87 -17.10
CA TYR A 19 -7.49 -4.23 -16.99
C TYR A 19 -8.12 -3.97 -18.36
N VAL A 20 -9.44 -3.95 -18.44
CA VAL A 20 -10.20 -3.61 -19.66
C VAL A 20 -10.80 -2.23 -19.49
N THR A 21 -10.70 -1.41 -20.55
CA THR A 21 -11.38 -0.13 -20.64
C THR A 21 -12.76 -0.34 -21.25
N LEU A 22 -13.80 0.12 -20.55
CA LEU A 22 -15.20 0.02 -20.97
C LEU A 22 -15.70 1.40 -21.41
N ASP A 23 -15.22 1.87 -22.54
CA ASP A 23 -15.63 3.16 -23.10
C ASP A 23 -16.71 2.97 -24.18
N PRO A 24 -17.73 3.84 -24.28
CA PRO A 24 -18.70 3.78 -25.35
C PRO A 24 -18.03 4.09 -26.70
N GLU A 25 -18.32 3.28 -27.72
CA GLU A 25 -17.80 3.52 -29.07
C GLU A 25 -18.39 4.80 -29.68
N ALA A 26 -17.52 5.76 -30.00
CA ALA A 26 -17.89 7.04 -30.58
C ALA A 26 -18.25 6.99 -32.08
N GLU A 27 -17.99 5.88 -32.80
CA GLU A 27 -17.88 5.88 -34.26
C GLU A 27 -18.90 5.02 -35.06
N ASN A 28 -19.99 4.55 -34.50
CA ASN A 28 -20.99 3.93 -35.35
C ASN A 28 -22.23 4.83 -35.53
N GLN A 29 -22.20 5.70 -36.53
CA GLN A 29 -23.31 6.61 -36.91
C GLN A 29 -24.65 5.92 -37.17
N ASN A 30 -24.74 4.58 -37.13
CA ASN A 30 -25.94 3.79 -37.38
C ASN A 30 -26.36 2.81 -36.31
N LYS A 31 -25.66 2.73 -35.16
CA LYS A 31 -26.14 2.03 -33.95
C LYS A 31 -26.53 3.03 -32.91
N THR A 32 -27.74 2.90 -32.40
CA THR A 32 -28.25 3.71 -31.30
C THR A 32 -27.28 3.62 -30.15
N LEU A 33 -26.60 4.73 -29.81
CA LEU A 33 -25.54 4.93 -28.81
C LEU A 33 -25.93 4.62 -27.35
N SER A 34 -27.01 3.89 -27.14
CA SER A 34 -27.59 3.58 -25.83
C SER A 34 -27.56 2.08 -25.50
N ASP A 35 -26.84 1.26 -26.25
CA ASP A 35 -26.92 -0.18 -26.00
C ASP A 35 -25.79 -0.68 -25.12
N ILE A 36 -26.12 -0.88 -23.83
CA ILE A 36 -25.28 -1.52 -22.83
C ILE A 36 -24.91 -2.97 -23.20
N SER A 37 -25.57 -3.59 -24.18
CA SER A 37 -25.42 -5.02 -24.50
C SER A 37 -24.00 -5.38 -24.89
N GLY A 38 -23.31 -4.53 -25.64
CA GLY A 38 -21.90 -4.71 -25.99
C GLY A 38 -20.98 -4.67 -24.77
N THR A 39 -21.22 -3.72 -23.87
CA THR A 39 -20.47 -3.60 -22.58
C THR A 39 -20.72 -4.81 -21.68
N LEU A 40 -21.98 -5.27 -21.57
CA LEU A 40 -22.32 -6.47 -20.77
C LEU A 40 -21.67 -7.73 -21.34
N HIS A 41 -21.68 -7.86 -22.67
CA HIS A 41 -20.99 -8.96 -23.33
C HIS A 41 -19.50 -8.94 -23.01
N LEU A 42 -18.83 -7.80 -23.16
CA LEU A 42 -17.42 -7.65 -22.91
C LEU A 42 -17.05 -7.93 -21.43
N ILE A 43 -17.86 -7.46 -20.48
CA ILE A 43 -17.68 -7.80 -19.05
C ILE A 43 -17.79 -9.33 -18.86
N THR A 44 -18.80 -9.97 -19.42
CA THR A 44 -19.03 -11.41 -19.29
C THR A 44 -17.85 -12.22 -19.82
N GLU A 45 -17.32 -11.83 -20.97
CA GLU A 45 -16.21 -12.51 -21.63
C GLU A 45 -14.86 -12.32 -20.89
N THR A 46 -14.65 -11.16 -20.26
CA THR A 46 -13.31 -10.78 -19.76
C THR A 46 -13.14 -10.88 -18.25
N VAL A 47 -14.22 -10.95 -17.47
CA VAL A 47 -14.21 -10.86 -16.01
C VAL A 47 -13.28 -11.86 -15.31
N LYS A 48 -13.05 -13.02 -15.93
CA LYS A 48 -12.17 -14.08 -15.40
C LYS A 48 -10.67 -13.87 -15.72
N TYR A 49 -10.37 -12.88 -16.55
CA TYR A 49 -9.02 -12.69 -17.09
C TYR A 49 -8.43 -11.31 -16.77
N VAL A 50 -9.19 -10.45 -16.07
CA VAL A 50 -8.76 -9.09 -15.73
C VAL A 50 -8.80 -8.85 -14.22
N CYS A 51 -7.97 -7.93 -13.73
CA CYS A 51 -7.96 -7.55 -12.33
C CYS A 51 -8.77 -6.27 -12.04
N ALA A 52 -9.12 -5.49 -13.06
CA ALA A 52 -9.89 -4.25 -12.92
C ALA A 52 -10.61 -3.89 -14.20
N TYR A 53 -11.61 -3.01 -14.08
CA TYR A 53 -12.20 -2.29 -15.21
C TYR A 53 -11.92 -0.79 -15.08
N LYS A 54 -11.71 -0.13 -16.22
CA LYS A 54 -11.53 1.32 -16.31
C LYS A 54 -12.61 1.92 -17.19
N LEU A 55 -13.15 3.08 -16.80
CA LEU A 55 -14.13 3.85 -17.57
C LEU A 55 -13.60 5.26 -17.76
N THR A 56 -13.57 5.77 -18.99
CA THR A 56 -13.11 7.12 -19.30
C THR A 56 -14.28 8.08 -19.31
N LEU A 57 -14.41 8.88 -18.26
CA LEU A 57 -15.55 9.77 -18.02
C LEU A 57 -15.87 10.68 -19.20
N GLY A 58 -14.82 11.19 -19.88
CA GLY A 58 -14.99 12.11 -21.01
C GLY A 58 -15.82 11.53 -22.16
N PHE A 59 -15.70 10.23 -22.46
CA PHE A 59 -16.50 9.60 -23.49
C PHE A 59 -17.99 9.50 -23.11
N TYR A 60 -18.27 9.20 -21.85
CA TYR A 60 -19.65 9.18 -21.35
C TYR A 60 -20.24 10.58 -21.30
N GLN A 61 -19.48 11.59 -20.89
CA GLN A 61 -19.92 12.99 -20.87
C GLN A 61 -20.22 13.51 -22.29
N ALA A 62 -19.46 13.09 -23.29
CA ALA A 62 -19.67 13.49 -24.69
C ALA A 62 -21.05 13.06 -25.24
N LEU A 63 -21.64 12.02 -24.64
CA LEU A 63 -23.00 11.54 -25.00
C LEU A 63 -24.13 12.29 -24.24
N GLY A 64 -23.79 13.26 -23.39
CA GLY A 64 -24.74 14.02 -22.58
C GLY A 64 -25.42 13.20 -21.49
N ILE A 65 -26.71 13.48 -21.21
CA ILE A 65 -27.47 12.78 -20.17
C ILE A 65 -27.53 11.27 -20.38
N PRO A 66 -27.85 10.76 -21.61
CA PRO A 66 -27.83 9.32 -21.86
C PRO A 66 -26.48 8.66 -21.58
N GLY A 67 -25.38 9.37 -21.80
CA GLY A 67 -24.06 8.86 -21.50
C GLY A 67 -23.80 8.71 -19.98
N LEU A 68 -24.30 9.63 -19.16
CA LEU A 68 -24.20 9.50 -17.71
C LEU A 68 -25.10 8.38 -17.17
N GLU A 69 -26.27 8.16 -17.79
CA GLU A 69 -27.12 7.00 -17.49
C GLU A 69 -26.42 5.67 -17.87
N LEU A 70 -25.78 5.64 -19.04
CA LEU A 70 -24.98 4.49 -19.49
C LEU A 70 -23.81 4.23 -18.55
N LEU A 71 -23.11 5.28 -18.06
CA LEU A 71 -22.06 5.13 -17.06
C LEU A 71 -22.56 4.41 -15.80
N GLN A 72 -23.71 4.84 -15.27
CA GLN A 72 -24.29 4.22 -14.08
C GLN A 72 -24.71 2.76 -14.31
N GLN A 73 -25.27 2.47 -15.48
CA GLN A 73 -25.63 1.10 -15.89
C GLN A 73 -24.38 0.21 -16.02
N THR A 74 -23.31 0.73 -16.61
CA THR A 74 -22.03 0.02 -16.74
C THR A 74 -21.43 -0.27 -15.38
N LEU A 75 -21.41 0.72 -14.48
CA LEU A 75 -20.91 0.55 -13.11
C LEU A 75 -21.71 -0.53 -12.35
N ALA A 76 -23.04 -0.53 -12.51
CA ALA A 76 -23.90 -1.52 -11.88
C ALA A 76 -23.72 -2.94 -12.42
N ALA A 77 -23.24 -3.08 -13.66
CA ALA A 77 -23.02 -4.37 -14.30
C ALA A 77 -21.68 -5.04 -13.95
N ILE A 78 -20.71 -4.27 -13.47
CA ILE A 78 -19.41 -4.83 -13.07
C ILE A 78 -19.59 -5.58 -11.75
N PRO A 79 -19.09 -6.82 -11.63
CA PRO A 79 -19.14 -7.57 -10.37
C PRO A 79 -18.48 -6.81 -9.21
N GLY A 80 -19.13 -6.81 -8.05
CA GLY A 80 -18.71 -6.02 -6.90
C GLY A 80 -17.34 -6.38 -6.31
N ASP A 81 -16.76 -7.50 -6.71
CA ASP A 81 -15.45 -8.02 -6.30
C ASP A 81 -14.32 -7.69 -7.31
N ILE A 82 -14.64 -7.00 -8.41
CA ILE A 82 -13.67 -6.46 -9.37
C ILE A 82 -13.57 -4.94 -9.19
N PRO A 83 -12.37 -4.37 -8.96
CA PRO A 83 -12.20 -2.93 -8.81
C PRO A 83 -12.54 -2.15 -10.07
N VAL A 84 -13.09 -0.96 -9.86
CA VAL A 84 -13.41 -0.01 -10.93
C VAL A 84 -12.57 1.26 -10.79
N ILE A 85 -11.92 1.65 -11.88
CA ILE A 85 -11.11 2.87 -11.97
C ILE A 85 -11.85 3.86 -12.89
N LEU A 86 -12.19 5.04 -12.39
CA LEU A 86 -12.74 6.12 -13.20
C LEU A 86 -11.61 7.00 -13.72
N ASP A 87 -11.41 7.02 -15.02
CA ASP A 87 -10.47 7.92 -15.67
C ASP A 87 -11.14 9.28 -15.93
N ALA A 88 -10.98 10.18 -14.97
CA ALA A 88 -11.55 11.52 -15.01
C ALA A 88 -10.49 12.62 -15.22
N LYS A 89 -9.21 12.34 -14.86
CA LYS A 89 -8.11 13.31 -14.83
C LYS A 89 -8.55 14.64 -14.24
N HIS A 90 -9.26 14.55 -13.10
CA HIS A 90 -9.82 15.74 -12.44
C HIS A 90 -8.71 16.71 -12.05
N SER A 91 -8.91 18.00 -12.31
CA SER A 91 -7.92 19.04 -12.12
C SER A 91 -8.45 20.33 -11.49
N ASP A 92 -9.79 20.46 -11.35
CA ASP A 92 -10.40 21.68 -10.83
C ASP A 92 -10.50 21.66 -9.31
N ILE A 93 -9.72 22.53 -8.65
CA ILE A 93 -9.69 22.66 -7.20
C ILE A 93 -11.04 23.06 -6.60
N ASN A 94 -11.83 23.86 -7.32
CA ASN A 94 -13.09 24.39 -6.80
C ASN A 94 -14.18 23.31 -6.69
N THR A 95 -14.11 22.29 -7.52
CA THR A 95 -15.09 21.21 -7.58
C THR A 95 -14.59 19.89 -7.00
N SER A 96 -13.34 19.82 -6.55
CA SER A 96 -12.70 18.58 -6.06
C SER A 96 -13.52 17.88 -4.97
N THR A 97 -14.01 18.60 -3.96
CA THR A 97 -14.79 18.01 -2.87
C THR A 97 -16.10 17.39 -3.38
N VAL A 98 -16.88 18.13 -4.18
CA VAL A 98 -18.15 17.66 -4.71
C VAL A 98 -17.96 16.51 -5.70
N PHE A 99 -16.87 16.57 -6.47
CA PHE A 99 -16.55 15.51 -7.42
C PHE A 99 -16.09 14.24 -6.73
N ALA A 100 -15.27 14.33 -5.68
CA ALA A 100 -14.86 13.19 -4.86
C ALA A 100 -16.08 12.50 -4.21
N GLU A 101 -17.01 13.27 -3.63
CA GLU A 101 -18.29 12.76 -3.12
C GLU A 101 -19.08 12.03 -4.22
N THR A 102 -19.16 12.64 -5.41
CA THR A 102 -19.92 12.03 -6.53
C THR A 102 -19.29 10.70 -6.95
N VAL A 103 -17.98 10.64 -7.12
CA VAL A 103 -17.25 9.45 -7.57
C VAL A 103 -17.32 8.33 -6.54
N PHE A 104 -17.04 8.65 -5.28
CA PHE A 104 -16.84 7.63 -4.25
C PHE A 104 -18.12 7.26 -3.48
N GLU A 105 -19.05 8.19 -3.31
CA GLU A 105 -20.28 7.92 -2.58
C GLU A 105 -21.47 7.61 -3.51
N LYS A 106 -21.68 8.42 -4.57
CA LYS A 106 -22.84 8.23 -5.44
C LYS A 106 -22.60 7.16 -6.50
N TRP A 107 -21.46 7.20 -7.16
CA TRP A 107 -21.09 6.19 -8.18
C TRP A 107 -20.38 4.97 -7.59
N GLN A 108 -19.91 5.03 -6.35
CA GLN A 108 -19.23 3.95 -5.62
C GLN A 108 -18.01 3.37 -6.34
N VAL A 109 -17.33 4.18 -7.13
CA VAL A 109 -16.11 3.80 -7.85
C VAL A 109 -15.00 3.53 -6.81
N ASP A 110 -14.07 2.65 -7.12
CA ASP A 110 -13.00 2.26 -6.19
C ASP A 110 -11.76 3.16 -6.29
N ALA A 111 -11.46 3.66 -7.49
CA ALA A 111 -10.33 4.58 -7.72
C ALA A 111 -10.65 5.62 -8.81
N CYS A 112 -9.96 6.77 -8.76
CA CYS A 112 -10.13 7.85 -9.73
C CYS A 112 -8.78 8.40 -10.19
N THR A 113 -8.65 8.79 -11.46
CA THR A 113 -7.45 9.44 -11.97
C THR A 113 -7.51 10.96 -11.78
N LEU A 114 -6.38 11.56 -11.40
CA LEU A 114 -6.25 12.99 -11.12
C LEU A 114 -5.12 13.60 -11.94
N SER A 115 -5.31 14.82 -12.40
CA SER A 115 -4.23 15.64 -12.94
C SER A 115 -3.50 16.36 -11.79
N PRO A 116 -2.17 16.33 -11.73
CA PRO A 116 -1.41 16.82 -10.58
C PRO A 116 -1.17 18.33 -10.57
N TYR A 117 -1.54 19.05 -11.62
CA TYR A 117 -1.08 20.43 -11.84
C TYR A 117 -1.50 21.40 -10.72
N ALA A 118 -2.67 21.18 -10.11
CA ALA A 118 -3.13 21.99 -8.97
C ALA A 118 -2.60 21.49 -7.60
N GLY A 119 -1.74 20.47 -7.57
CA GLY A 119 -1.07 20.01 -6.37
C GLY A 119 -1.96 19.24 -5.39
N LEU A 120 -1.47 19.12 -4.13
CA LEU A 120 -2.15 18.36 -3.08
C LEU A 120 -3.54 18.93 -2.74
N ASP A 121 -3.74 20.23 -2.81
CA ASP A 121 -5.03 20.85 -2.44
C ASP A 121 -6.19 20.32 -3.29
N MET A 122 -5.93 19.98 -4.55
CA MET A 122 -6.90 19.36 -5.45
C MET A 122 -7.09 17.87 -5.12
N ALA A 123 -6.01 17.15 -4.77
CA ALA A 123 -6.06 15.72 -4.50
C ALA A 123 -6.59 15.38 -3.09
N ALA A 124 -6.38 16.27 -2.12
CA ALA A 124 -6.73 16.03 -0.72
C ALA A 124 -8.21 15.62 -0.49
N PRO A 125 -9.22 16.22 -1.15
CA PRO A 125 -10.61 15.80 -1.00
C PRO A 125 -10.89 14.35 -1.41
N PHE A 126 -10.07 13.77 -2.29
CA PHE A 126 -10.18 12.35 -2.67
C PHE A 126 -9.47 11.44 -1.68
N LEU A 127 -8.36 11.90 -1.09
CA LEU A 127 -7.53 11.11 -0.18
C LEU A 127 -8.14 10.97 1.23
N VAL A 128 -9.15 11.75 1.58
CA VAL A 128 -9.87 11.59 2.86
C VAL A 128 -10.83 10.40 2.87
N TYR A 129 -11.13 9.79 1.73
CA TYR A 129 -12.02 8.64 1.65
C TYR A 129 -11.27 7.34 2.00
N PRO A 130 -11.54 6.73 3.17
CA PRO A 130 -10.87 5.50 3.55
C PRO A 130 -11.25 4.36 2.60
N GLY A 131 -10.24 3.62 2.16
CA GLY A 131 -10.44 2.46 1.29
C GLY A 131 -10.66 2.80 -0.19
N LYS A 132 -10.61 4.07 -0.58
CA LYS A 132 -10.59 4.51 -1.98
C LYS A 132 -9.17 4.88 -2.39
N ALA A 133 -8.90 4.91 -3.70
CA ALA A 133 -7.59 5.27 -4.23
C ALA A 133 -7.65 6.33 -5.33
N VAL A 134 -6.52 6.95 -5.58
CA VAL A 134 -6.32 7.85 -6.72
C VAL A 134 -5.10 7.42 -7.53
N PHE A 135 -5.13 7.69 -8.84
CA PHE A 135 -3.96 7.60 -9.70
C PHE A 135 -3.62 9.00 -10.19
N VAL A 136 -2.41 9.45 -9.90
CA VAL A 136 -1.93 10.77 -10.33
C VAL A 136 -1.21 10.62 -11.66
N GLU A 137 -1.71 11.33 -12.69
CA GLU A 137 -1.08 11.36 -14.00
C GLU A 137 0.28 12.05 -13.90
N CYS A 138 1.37 11.31 -14.08
CA CYS A 138 2.71 11.85 -13.99
C CYS A 138 3.43 11.95 -15.34
N TYR A 139 3.01 11.19 -16.34
CA TYR A 139 3.60 11.27 -17.67
C TYR A 139 2.58 10.96 -18.76
N THR A 140 2.60 11.74 -19.84
CA THR A 140 1.82 11.49 -21.06
C THR A 140 2.73 11.36 -22.27
N GLY A 141 2.46 10.36 -23.15
CA GLY A 141 3.32 10.04 -24.29
C GLY A 141 3.13 10.91 -25.54
N ASN A 142 2.25 11.92 -25.50
CA ASN A 142 2.03 12.80 -26.65
C ASN A 142 3.21 13.76 -26.86
N PRO A 143 3.69 13.97 -28.10
CA PRO A 143 4.93 14.69 -28.37
C PRO A 143 4.99 16.13 -27.84
N SER A 144 3.87 16.85 -27.86
CA SER A 144 3.83 18.24 -27.38
C SER A 144 3.97 18.39 -25.87
N ALA A 145 3.71 17.32 -25.10
CA ALA A 145 3.87 17.34 -23.65
C ALA A 145 5.36 17.32 -23.22
N ALA A 146 6.27 16.84 -24.08
CA ALA A 146 7.70 16.76 -23.78
C ALA A 146 8.30 18.12 -23.34
N VAL A 147 7.83 19.23 -23.94
CA VAL A 147 8.27 20.59 -23.59
C VAL A 147 8.07 20.91 -22.11
N LEU A 148 7.00 20.40 -21.50
CA LEU A 148 6.72 20.59 -20.06
C LEU A 148 7.35 19.48 -19.23
N GLN A 149 7.16 18.24 -19.65
CA GLN A 149 7.54 17.07 -18.88
C GLN A 149 9.04 16.87 -18.72
N GLU A 150 9.82 17.26 -19.73
CA GLU A 150 11.28 17.17 -19.73
C GLU A 150 11.99 18.44 -19.21
N TYR A 151 11.23 19.50 -18.89
CA TYR A 151 11.79 20.70 -18.29
C TYR A 151 12.28 20.44 -16.85
N PRO A 152 13.35 21.06 -16.35
CA PRO A 152 14.28 21.96 -17.06
C PRO A 152 15.35 21.23 -17.87
N SER A 153 15.50 19.91 -17.72
CA SER A 153 16.43 19.08 -18.48
C SER A 153 16.10 17.59 -18.35
N ILE A 154 16.56 16.77 -19.30
CA ILE A 154 16.39 15.32 -19.30
C ILE A 154 16.97 14.67 -18.03
N GLY A 155 18.01 15.24 -17.44
CA GLY A 155 18.61 14.74 -16.18
C GLY A 155 17.74 15.01 -14.94
N ARG A 156 16.91 16.06 -14.96
CA ARG A 156 16.02 16.48 -13.87
C ARG A 156 14.65 16.89 -14.43
N PRO A 157 13.92 15.96 -15.07
CA PRO A 157 12.68 16.32 -15.73
C PRO A 157 11.55 16.56 -14.72
N PHE A 158 10.60 17.39 -15.12
CA PHE A 158 9.45 17.77 -14.30
C PHE A 158 8.62 16.55 -13.88
N TYR A 159 8.41 15.58 -14.78
CA TYR A 159 7.63 14.39 -14.44
C TYR A 159 8.23 13.58 -13.27
N LEU A 160 9.56 13.50 -13.11
CA LEU A 160 10.19 12.85 -11.96
C LEU A 160 10.10 13.67 -10.67
N HIS A 161 10.13 15.01 -10.80
CA HIS A 161 9.84 15.88 -9.66
C HIS A 161 8.41 15.67 -9.17
N LEU A 162 7.47 15.62 -10.10
CA LEU A 162 6.07 15.35 -9.82
C LEU A 162 5.85 14.01 -9.12
N VAL A 163 6.51 12.93 -9.60
CA VAL A 163 6.45 11.62 -8.95
C VAL A 163 6.92 11.70 -7.48
N LYS A 164 8.01 12.44 -7.22
CA LYS A 164 8.53 12.63 -5.85
C LYS A 164 7.56 13.40 -4.96
N GLU A 165 6.91 14.43 -5.48
CA GLU A 165 5.91 15.20 -4.74
C GLU A 165 4.65 14.37 -4.49
N ALA A 166 4.10 13.70 -5.51
CA ALA A 166 2.90 12.88 -5.39
C ALA A 166 3.05 11.75 -4.36
N LYS A 167 4.23 11.19 -4.21
CA LYS A 167 4.52 10.18 -3.15
C LYS A 167 4.24 10.70 -1.74
N ASN A 168 4.32 12.01 -1.52
CA ASN A 168 4.09 12.62 -0.21
C ASN A 168 2.61 12.94 0.06
N TRP A 169 1.72 12.79 -0.93
CA TRP A 169 0.30 13.14 -0.80
C TRP A 169 -0.54 12.06 -0.14
N GLY A 170 -0.16 10.80 -0.27
CA GLY A 170 -0.91 9.67 0.29
C GLY A 170 -0.06 8.41 0.46
N THR A 171 -0.64 7.40 1.09
CA THR A 171 0.00 6.09 1.27
C THR A 171 0.07 5.32 -0.05
N PRO A 172 0.92 4.28 -0.18
CA PRO A 172 0.97 3.43 -1.37
C PRO A 172 -0.38 2.78 -1.73
N GLU A 173 -1.21 2.48 -0.75
CA GLU A 173 -2.55 1.90 -0.97
C GLU A 173 -3.57 2.93 -1.45
N GLN A 174 -3.34 4.22 -1.16
CA GLN A 174 -4.27 5.29 -1.52
C GLN A 174 -3.89 6.01 -2.80
N LEU A 175 -2.59 6.00 -3.16
CA LEU A 175 -2.10 6.78 -4.29
C LEU A 175 -1.18 5.95 -5.18
N GLY A 176 -1.64 5.67 -6.38
CA GLY A 176 -0.86 5.15 -7.51
C GLY A 176 -0.44 6.24 -8.47
N LEU A 177 0.35 5.86 -9.46
CA LEU A 177 0.85 6.74 -10.52
C LEU A 177 0.21 6.31 -11.85
N GLU A 178 -0.20 7.27 -12.66
CA GLU A 178 -0.65 7.02 -14.02
C GLU A 178 0.43 7.42 -15.02
N VAL A 179 0.72 6.53 -15.98
CA VAL A 179 1.70 6.74 -17.03
C VAL A 179 1.03 6.43 -18.39
N SER A 180 0.87 7.44 -19.21
CA SER A 180 0.35 7.26 -20.58
C SER A 180 1.50 7.14 -21.57
N GLY A 181 1.46 6.08 -22.36
CA GLY A 181 2.53 5.72 -23.31
C GLY A 181 3.56 4.77 -22.69
N ALA A 182 3.68 3.61 -23.32
CA ALA A 182 4.57 2.54 -22.86
C ALA A 182 6.00 2.77 -23.39
N ILE A 183 6.68 3.77 -22.86
CA ILE A 183 8.10 4.07 -23.14
C ILE A 183 8.93 3.43 -22.02
N PRO A 184 9.65 2.32 -22.28
CA PRO A 184 10.34 1.57 -21.21
C PRO A 184 11.33 2.41 -20.40
N GLU A 185 12.07 3.32 -21.03
CA GLU A 185 13.03 4.20 -20.35
C GLU A 185 12.33 5.11 -19.32
N ILE A 186 11.23 5.74 -19.70
CA ILE A 186 10.44 6.62 -18.82
C ILE A 186 9.83 5.80 -17.69
N LEU A 187 9.23 4.67 -18.03
CA LEU A 187 8.59 3.77 -17.07
C LEU A 187 9.58 3.26 -16.03
N GLY A 188 10.79 2.86 -16.44
CA GLY A 188 11.86 2.43 -15.55
C GLY A 188 12.35 3.54 -14.62
N ARG A 189 12.47 4.77 -15.11
CA ARG A 189 12.82 5.94 -14.26
C ARG A 189 11.74 6.25 -13.23
N ILE A 190 10.47 6.15 -13.60
CA ILE A 190 9.34 6.32 -12.68
C ILE A 190 9.34 5.20 -11.65
N ARG A 191 9.50 3.94 -12.05
CA ARG A 191 9.59 2.78 -11.16
C ARG A 191 10.75 2.92 -10.16
N THR A 192 11.93 3.32 -10.63
CA THR A 192 13.09 3.57 -9.76
C THR A 192 12.84 4.69 -8.74
N THR A 193 12.10 5.73 -9.15
CA THR A 193 11.78 6.88 -8.27
C THR A 193 10.70 6.53 -7.24
N ALA A 194 9.78 5.64 -7.60
CA ALA A 194 8.63 5.22 -6.78
C ALA A 194 8.45 3.69 -6.83
N PRO A 195 9.39 2.91 -6.25
CA PRO A 195 9.36 1.45 -6.33
C PRO A 195 8.14 0.84 -5.65
N GLU A 196 7.59 1.51 -4.64
CA GLU A 196 6.45 1.09 -3.84
C GLU A 196 5.08 1.43 -4.44
N ARG A 197 5.04 2.21 -5.53
CA ARG A 197 3.76 2.70 -6.06
C ARG A 197 3.19 1.78 -7.13
N LEU A 198 1.86 1.58 -7.09
CA LEU A 198 1.14 0.97 -8.19
C LEU A 198 1.16 1.90 -9.40
N ILE A 199 1.52 1.39 -10.56
CA ILE A 199 1.52 2.12 -11.83
C ILE A 199 0.34 1.65 -12.68
N LEU A 200 -0.53 2.58 -13.05
CA LEU A 200 -1.56 2.40 -14.06
C LEU A 200 -0.98 2.82 -15.42
N LEU A 201 -0.61 1.86 -16.25
CA LEU A 201 -0.14 2.14 -17.59
C LEU A 201 -1.35 2.43 -18.50
N GLN A 202 -1.28 3.50 -19.27
CA GLN A 202 -2.27 3.78 -20.31
C GLN A 202 -1.63 3.72 -21.69
N GLY A 203 -2.24 2.93 -22.57
CA GLY A 203 -1.87 2.88 -23.97
C GLY A 203 -0.53 2.19 -24.25
N TRP A 204 -0.60 0.96 -24.65
CA TRP A 204 0.47 0.25 -25.35
C TRP A 204 -0.18 -0.49 -26.55
N SER A 205 0.64 -0.86 -27.52
CA SER A 205 0.22 -1.58 -28.72
C SER A 205 1.08 -2.84 -28.90
N GLU A 206 0.55 -3.84 -29.58
CA GLU A 206 1.18 -5.14 -29.77
C GLU A 206 2.49 -5.09 -30.57
N ASP A 207 2.72 -4.02 -31.34
CA ASP A 207 4.00 -3.75 -32.02
C ASP A 207 5.11 -3.27 -31.08
N GLN A 208 4.78 -2.88 -29.84
CA GLN A 208 5.75 -2.54 -28.81
C GLN A 208 6.26 -3.80 -28.09
N ASN A 209 7.49 -3.73 -27.61
CA ASN A 209 8.11 -4.85 -26.92
C ASN A 209 7.56 -5.00 -25.50
N LEU A 210 6.59 -5.91 -25.31
CA LEU A 210 5.95 -6.20 -24.02
C LEU A 210 6.96 -6.59 -22.95
N GLU A 211 8.01 -7.35 -23.29
CA GLU A 211 9.04 -7.77 -22.32
C GLU A 211 9.79 -6.57 -21.76
N GLN A 212 10.16 -5.59 -22.59
CA GLN A 212 10.81 -4.36 -22.13
C GLN A 212 9.88 -3.50 -21.28
N ILE A 213 8.60 -3.43 -21.62
CA ILE A 213 7.59 -2.71 -20.83
C ILE A 213 7.45 -3.34 -19.44
N LEU A 214 7.33 -4.66 -19.38
CA LEU A 214 7.23 -5.40 -18.13
C LEU A 214 8.50 -5.27 -17.29
N ALA A 215 9.67 -5.44 -17.89
CA ALA A 215 10.95 -5.30 -17.19
C ALA A 215 11.16 -3.90 -16.60
N ALA A 216 10.67 -2.85 -17.30
CA ALA A 216 10.75 -1.47 -16.82
C ALA A 216 9.69 -1.09 -15.79
N GLY A 217 8.48 -1.66 -15.91
CA GLY A 217 7.31 -1.24 -15.14
C GLY A 217 7.01 -2.07 -13.90
N LEU A 218 7.37 -3.36 -13.91
CA LEU A 218 7.18 -4.23 -12.75
C LEU A 218 8.16 -3.88 -11.63
N ASN A 219 7.75 -4.17 -10.40
CA ASN A 219 8.66 -4.14 -9.26
C ASN A 219 9.47 -5.46 -9.18
N ALA A 220 10.34 -5.58 -8.18
CA ALA A 220 11.19 -6.76 -7.98
C ALA A 220 10.41 -8.08 -7.74
N TYR A 221 9.12 -8.00 -7.44
CA TYR A 221 8.24 -9.17 -7.22
C TYR A 221 7.44 -9.54 -8.47
N GLY A 222 7.63 -8.84 -9.58
CA GLY A 222 6.88 -9.06 -10.79
C GLY A 222 5.43 -8.55 -10.74
N ASP A 223 5.15 -7.54 -9.90
CA ASP A 223 3.86 -6.88 -9.77
C ASP A 223 3.97 -5.34 -9.78
N GLY A 224 2.93 -4.64 -9.28
CA GLY A 224 2.95 -3.17 -9.17
C GLY A 224 2.67 -2.42 -10.48
N LEU A 225 2.31 -3.12 -11.56
CA LEU A 225 1.95 -2.55 -12.86
C LEU A 225 0.59 -3.06 -13.32
N LEU A 226 -0.35 -2.18 -13.63
CA LEU A 226 -1.60 -2.51 -14.31
C LEU A 226 -1.47 -2.21 -15.79
N LEU A 227 -1.81 -3.19 -16.64
CA LEU A 227 -1.70 -3.12 -18.10
C LEU A 227 -3.07 -3.06 -18.76
N PRO A 228 -3.31 -2.14 -19.69
CA PRO A 228 -4.54 -2.15 -20.47
C PRO A 228 -4.54 -3.31 -21.47
N VAL A 229 -5.68 -3.94 -21.65
CA VAL A 229 -5.91 -4.81 -22.82
C VAL A 229 -6.01 -3.92 -24.04
N PRO A 230 -5.23 -4.15 -25.11
CA PRO A 230 -5.33 -3.40 -26.35
C PRO A 230 -6.74 -3.49 -26.98
N PRO A 231 -7.30 -2.38 -27.49
CA PRO A 231 -8.67 -2.37 -28.02
C PRO A 231 -8.94 -3.36 -29.17
N ASN A 232 -7.95 -3.61 -30.03
CA ASN A 232 -8.05 -4.57 -31.11
C ASN A 232 -8.31 -6.01 -30.64
N LEU A 233 -7.84 -6.39 -29.46
CA LEU A 233 -8.12 -7.70 -28.86
C LEU A 233 -9.55 -7.81 -28.33
N LEU A 234 -10.17 -6.70 -27.98
CA LEU A 234 -11.55 -6.64 -27.47
C LEU A 234 -12.60 -6.67 -28.59
N THR A 235 -12.20 -6.38 -29.83
CA THR A 235 -13.07 -6.38 -31.01
C THR A 235 -12.99 -7.65 -31.86
N THR A 236 -12.27 -8.66 -31.42
CA THR A 236 -12.16 -9.99 -32.04
C THR A 236 -13.49 -10.78 -31.91
N GLU A 237 -13.65 -11.85 -32.69
CA GLU A 237 -14.80 -12.77 -32.54
C GLU A 237 -14.82 -13.46 -31.15
N HIS A 238 -13.64 -13.67 -30.55
CA HIS A 238 -13.44 -14.37 -29.27
C HIS A 238 -12.60 -13.53 -28.31
N PRO A 239 -13.13 -12.43 -27.76
CA PRO A 239 -12.35 -11.55 -26.87
C PRO A 239 -11.84 -12.26 -25.61
N ALA A 240 -12.57 -13.23 -25.07
CA ALA A 240 -12.15 -14.03 -23.93
C ALA A 240 -10.82 -14.76 -24.19
N GLU A 241 -10.69 -15.45 -25.33
CA GLU A 241 -9.49 -16.19 -25.72
C GLU A 241 -8.29 -15.25 -25.95
N ALA A 242 -8.54 -14.10 -26.59
CA ALA A 242 -7.51 -13.10 -26.85
C ALA A 242 -6.96 -12.51 -25.55
N VAL A 243 -7.83 -12.13 -24.60
CA VAL A 243 -7.44 -11.59 -23.28
C VAL A 243 -6.76 -12.67 -22.45
N GLN A 244 -7.23 -13.90 -22.47
CA GLN A 244 -6.57 -15.04 -21.81
C GLN A 244 -5.16 -15.25 -22.34
N SER A 245 -4.96 -15.27 -23.65
CA SER A 245 -3.65 -15.44 -24.28
C SER A 245 -2.69 -14.32 -23.89
N LEU A 246 -3.16 -13.08 -23.86
CA LEU A 246 -2.37 -11.93 -23.41
C LEU A 246 -1.99 -12.08 -21.92
N ARG A 247 -2.95 -12.43 -21.05
CA ARG A 247 -2.70 -12.70 -19.63
C ARG A 247 -1.60 -13.74 -19.44
N ASP A 248 -1.70 -14.86 -20.14
CA ASP A 248 -0.75 -15.97 -20.03
C ASP A 248 0.64 -15.55 -20.55
N THR A 249 0.70 -14.73 -21.61
CA THR A 249 1.95 -14.14 -22.11
C THR A 249 2.57 -13.21 -21.08
N VAL A 250 1.79 -12.31 -20.46
CA VAL A 250 2.25 -11.42 -19.40
C VAL A 250 2.80 -12.22 -18.21
N ASN A 251 2.09 -13.26 -17.78
CA ASN A 251 2.53 -14.09 -16.65
C ASN A 251 3.82 -14.87 -16.96
N ASN A 252 3.97 -15.38 -18.18
CA ASN A 252 5.20 -16.05 -18.60
C ASN A 252 6.40 -15.10 -18.59
N GLN A 253 6.23 -13.86 -19.03
CA GLN A 253 7.30 -12.84 -18.97
C GLN A 253 7.59 -12.41 -17.53
N ARG A 254 6.57 -12.23 -16.69
CA ARG A 254 6.74 -11.96 -15.25
C ARG A 254 7.61 -13.00 -14.57
N LEU A 255 7.34 -14.28 -14.84
CA LEU A 255 8.12 -15.40 -14.30
C LEU A 255 9.59 -15.31 -14.69
N LYS A 256 9.91 -14.99 -15.95
CA LYS A 256 11.30 -14.82 -16.40
C LYS A 256 11.98 -13.66 -15.68
N ILE A 257 11.33 -12.51 -15.59
CA ILE A 257 11.87 -11.31 -14.93
C ILE A 257 12.16 -11.59 -13.45
N VAL A 258 11.27 -12.29 -12.75
CA VAL A 258 11.46 -12.67 -11.34
C VAL A 258 12.60 -13.69 -11.19
N GLN A 259 12.73 -14.64 -12.12
CA GLN A 259 13.81 -15.64 -12.11
C GLN A 259 15.19 -15.04 -12.42
N GLU A 260 15.26 -14.02 -13.27
CA GLU A 260 16.50 -13.32 -13.65
C GLU A 260 16.94 -12.29 -12.61
N SER A 261 16.04 -11.92 -11.68
CA SER A 261 16.37 -11.03 -10.56
C SER A 261 17.23 -11.81 -9.55
N PRO A 262 18.41 -11.31 -9.13
CA PRO A 262 19.37 -12.05 -8.28
C PRO A 262 18.86 -12.35 -6.86
N THR A 263 17.59 -12.18 -6.58
CA THR A 263 16.96 -12.30 -5.26
C THR A 263 16.18 -13.60 -5.02
N CYS A 264 16.19 -14.58 -5.95
CA CYS A 264 15.42 -15.82 -5.78
C CYS A 264 16.32 -17.07 -5.88
N ASP A 265 17.03 -17.41 -4.80
CA ASP A 265 17.72 -18.71 -4.67
C ASP A 265 16.88 -19.79 -3.93
N LEU A 266 15.62 -19.54 -3.63
CA LEU A 266 14.72 -20.50 -2.97
C LEU A 266 13.40 -20.62 -3.71
N TRP A 267 13.37 -21.56 -4.67
CA TRP A 267 12.21 -21.89 -5.47
C TRP A 267 11.50 -23.15 -4.98
N LEU A 268 10.24 -23.00 -4.51
CA LEU A 268 9.24 -24.06 -4.48
C LEU A 268 8.09 -23.61 -5.40
N PRO A 269 7.64 -24.42 -6.37
CA PRO A 269 6.74 -24.01 -7.45
C PRO A 269 5.37 -23.50 -7.03
N ASP A 270 4.93 -23.77 -5.80
CA ASP A 270 3.56 -23.51 -5.34
C ASP A 270 3.43 -22.28 -4.40
N VAL A 271 4.49 -21.49 -4.17
CA VAL A 271 4.49 -20.47 -3.11
C VAL A 271 4.86 -19.05 -3.59
N CYS A 272 5.25 -18.87 -4.86
CA CYS A 272 5.85 -17.59 -5.31
C CYS A 272 4.94 -16.67 -6.13
N PHE A 273 3.62 -16.83 -6.07
CA PHE A 273 2.71 -15.82 -6.60
C PHE A 273 2.08 -15.05 -5.45
N LEU A 274 2.50 -13.78 -5.27
CA LEU A 274 1.81 -12.78 -4.46
C LEU A 274 1.84 -12.96 -2.93
N GLN A 275 3.02 -13.07 -2.32
CA GLN A 275 3.20 -12.49 -0.99
C GLN A 275 4.42 -11.57 -1.01
N PRO A 276 4.27 -10.27 -1.28
CA PRO A 276 5.19 -9.32 -0.70
C PRO A 276 5.12 -9.57 0.80
N SER A 277 6.26 -9.57 1.51
CA SER A 277 6.18 -9.38 2.95
C SER A 277 5.22 -8.21 3.17
N PRO A 278 4.10 -8.38 3.85
CA PRO A 278 3.07 -7.34 3.96
C PRO A 278 3.63 -6.02 4.53
N HIS A 279 4.89 -6.05 4.99
CA HIS A 279 5.56 -4.95 5.64
C HIS A 279 6.84 -4.48 4.95
N ARG A 280 7.16 -5.00 3.74
CA ARG A 280 8.40 -4.65 3.04
C ARG A 280 8.61 -3.15 2.90
N ASP A 281 7.60 -2.44 2.42
CA ASP A 281 7.72 -1.00 2.20
C ASP A 281 7.88 -0.24 3.51
N THR A 282 7.20 -0.69 4.55
CA THR A 282 7.39 -0.18 5.92
C THR A 282 8.83 -0.40 6.39
N ILE A 283 9.41 -1.57 6.16
CA ILE A 283 10.82 -1.89 6.50
C ILE A 283 11.79 -0.96 5.77
N LEU A 284 11.61 -0.79 4.45
CA LEU A 284 12.45 0.10 3.65
C LEU A 284 12.36 1.55 4.11
N GLN A 285 11.15 2.03 4.37
CA GLN A 285 10.92 3.37 4.89
C GLN A 285 11.54 3.58 6.28
N LEU A 286 11.42 2.60 7.18
CA LEU A 286 12.09 2.66 8.50
C LEU A 286 13.60 2.78 8.36
N TYR A 287 14.20 2.08 7.42
CA TYR A 287 15.62 2.19 7.13
C TYR A 287 15.98 3.55 6.53
N ASP A 288 15.24 4.02 5.52
CA ASP A 288 15.50 5.27 4.81
C ASP A 288 15.39 6.50 5.70
N ILE A 289 14.49 6.51 6.71
CA ILE A 289 14.42 7.58 7.72
C ILE A 289 15.46 7.41 8.84
N GLY A 290 16.29 6.37 8.75
CA GLY A 290 17.38 6.11 9.69
C GLY A 290 16.92 5.56 11.04
N CYS A 291 15.81 4.82 11.10
CA CYS A 291 15.43 4.08 12.32
C CYS A 291 16.41 2.96 12.61
N ILE A 292 17.07 2.40 11.59
CA ILE A 292 18.08 1.35 11.72
C ILE A 292 19.41 1.92 11.24
N VAL A 293 20.39 1.97 12.14
CA VAL A 293 21.70 2.57 11.88
C VAL A 293 22.79 1.58 12.26
N PHE A 294 23.72 1.32 11.33
CA PHE A 294 24.90 0.48 11.57
C PHE A 294 26.07 1.31 12.06
N GLY A 295 26.90 0.73 12.92
CA GLY A 295 28.07 1.34 13.52
C GLY A 295 28.19 0.99 14.99
N ASP A 296 29.30 1.36 15.62
CA ASP A 296 29.56 1.10 17.03
C ASP A 296 28.70 2.02 17.93
N HIS A 297 27.69 1.46 18.55
CA HIS A 297 26.81 2.17 19.49
C HIS A 297 27.08 1.71 20.92
N VAL A 298 27.59 2.61 21.75
CA VAL A 298 27.88 2.35 23.17
C VAL A 298 26.60 2.50 23.99
N GLN A 299 26.15 1.43 24.62
CA GLN A 299 25.02 1.48 25.56
C GLN A 299 25.43 2.05 26.95
N ALA A 300 24.41 2.41 27.73
CA ALA A 300 24.62 2.88 29.11
C ALA A 300 25.34 1.86 30.01
N SER A 301 25.33 0.57 29.65
CA SER A 301 26.09 -0.53 30.28
C SER A 301 27.57 -0.58 29.89
N GLY A 302 28.00 0.22 28.88
CA GLY A 302 29.33 0.15 28.29
C GLY A 302 29.48 -0.91 27.20
N ALA A 303 28.45 -1.71 26.90
CA ALA A 303 28.47 -2.68 25.83
C ALA A 303 28.38 -1.97 24.46
N ILE A 304 29.16 -2.44 23.49
CA ILE A 304 29.16 -1.93 22.11
C ILE A 304 28.27 -2.82 21.27
N PHE A 305 27.29 -2.20 20.58
CA PHE A 305 26.42 -2.88 19.63
C PHE A 305 26.71 -2.39 18.23
N PRO A 306 26.78 -3.29 17.23
CA PRO A 306 27.17 -2.95 15.86
C PRO A 306 26.01 -2.30 15.06
N TYR A 307 24.85 -2.14 15.65
CA TYR A 307 23.72 -1.40 15.12
C TYR A 307 22.80 -0.89 16.23
N TYR A 308 21.97 0.08 15.90
CA TYR A 308 20.97 0.66 16.79
C TYR A 308 19.63 0.85 16.07
N ILE A 309 18.53 0.55 16.77
CA ILE A 309 17.16 0.77 16.27
C ILE A 309 16.51 1.88 17.10
N ASP A 310 16.20 3.02 16.44
CA ASP A 310 15.52 4.17 17.04
C ASP A 310 14.17 4.41 16.39
N LEU A 311 13.14 3.78 16.92
CA LEU A 311 11.76 3.88 16.41
C LEU A 311 11.08 5.22 16.75
N ARG A 312 11.68 6.05 17.64
CA ARG A 312 11.13 7.38 17.99
C ARG A 312 11.11 8.34 16.80
N LYS A 313 11.95 8.11 15.79
CA LYS A 313 11.97 8.89 14.54
C LYS A 313 10.66 8.82 13.76
N ILE A 314 9.92 7.73 13.92
CA ILE A 314 8.62 7.49 13.28
C ILE A 314 7.61 8.58 13.64
N ILE A 315 7.64 9.09 14.87
CA ILE A 315 6.71 10.11 15.38
C ILE A 315 6.74 11.40 14.54
N SER A 316 7.90 11.70 13.95
CA SER A 316 8.09 12.87 13.09
C SER A 316 7.74 12.61 11.61
N GLN A 317 7.24 11.42 11.28
CA GLN A 317 6.90 10.99 9.93
C GLN A 317 5.44 10.50 9.90
N PRO A 318 4.46 11.40 9.74
CA PRO A 318 3.04 11.05 9.92
C PRO A 318 2.55 9.92 9.02
N GLN A 319 3.04 9.83 7.79
CA GLN A 319 2.65 8.79 6.84
C GLN A 319 3.14 7.40 7.26
N ILE A 320 4.43 7.28 7.62
CA ILE A 320 5.01 6.03 8.11
C ILE A 320 4.35 5.63 9.43
N PHE A 321 4.11 6.60 10.31
CA PHE A 321 3.43 6.36 11.57
C PHE A 321 2.02 5.82 11.36
N HIS A 322 1.28 6.37 10.38
CA HIS A 322 -0.05 5.88 10.01
C HIS A 322 -0.03 4.43 9.50
N GLN A 323 0.94 4.05 8.65
CA GLN A 323 1.11 2.67 8.17
C GLN A 323 1.39 1.71 9.33
N ILE A 324 2.27 2.10 10.25
CA ILE A 324 2.58 1.32 11.44
C ILE A 324 1.34 1.13 12.32
N LEU A 325 0.57 2.19 12.56
CA LEU A 325 -0.69 2.08 13.30
C LEU A 325 -1.69 1.15 12.59
N SER A 326 -1.69 1.14 11.25
CA SER A 326 -2.52 0.21 10.48
C SER A 326 -2.11 -1.24 10.72
N ALA A 327 -0.81 -1.53 10.64
CA ALA A 327 -0.29 -2.87 10.86
C ALA A 327 -0.55 -3.40 12.30
N TYR A 328 -0.36 -2.56 13.31
CA TYR A 328 -0.77 -2.90 14.68
C TYR A 328 -2.28 -3.18 14.78
N SER A 329 -3.09 -2.35 14.10
CA SER A 329 -4.55 -2.48 14.16
C SER A 329 -5.04 -3.81 13.59
N GLU A 330 -4.38 -4.37 12.58
CA GLU A 330 -4.73 -5.69 12.03
C GLU A 330 -4.53 -6.81 13.06
N ILE A 331 -3.47 -6.73 13.86
CA ILE A 331 -3.27 -7.68 14.97
C ILE A 331 -4.32 -7.44 16.05
N LEU A 332 -4.50 -6.19 16.49
CA LEU A 332 -5.38 -5.83 17.60
C LEU A 332 -6.86 -6.13 17.32
N LYS A 333 -7.33 -6.07 16.08
CA LYS A 333 -8.71 -6.43 15.71
C LYS A 333 -9.06 -7.90 16.02
N ASN A 334 -8.06 -8.77 16.07
CA ASN A 334 -8.24 -10.19 16.36
C ASN A 334 -8.11 -10.53 17.85
N LEU A 335 -7.81 -9.54 18.71
CA LEU A 335 -7.66 -9.69 20.15
C LEU A 335 -8.87 -9.14 20.90
N HIS A 336 -9.17 -9.72 22.06
CA HIS A 336 -10.26 -9.28 22.93
C HIS A 336 -9.73 -8.51 24.13
N PHE A 337 -9.88 -7.21 24.14
CA PHE A 337 -9.44 -6.31 25.21
C PHE A 337 -10.38 -5.13 25.43
N ASP A 338 -10.35 -4.59 26.62
CA ASP A 338 -11.14 -3.41 27.02
C ASP A 338 -10.33 -2.11 26.83
N ARG A 339 -9.01 -2.15 27.07
CA ARG A 339 -8.11 -0.98 27.00
C ARG A 339 -6.75 -1.33 26.41
N ILE A 340 -6.11 -0.29 25.89
CA ILE A 340 -4.73 -0.34 25.41
C ILE A 340 -3.82 0.23 26.50
N ALA A 341 -2.72 -0.44 26.81
CA ALA A 341 -1.69 0.10 27.70
C ALA A 341 -0.36 0.29 26.95
N GLY A 342 0.13 1.53 26.89
CA GLY A 342 1.46 1.84 26.32
C GLY A 342 2.55 1.74 27.36
N ILE A 343 3.71 1.18 27.03
CA ILE A 343 4.89 1.16 27.89
C ILE A 343 5.68 2.47 27.76
N PRO A 344 5.91 3.23 28.87
CA PRO A 344 6.62 4.50 28.79
C PRO A 344 8.11 4.32 28.43
N TYR A 345 8.71 5.23 27.61
CA TYR A 345 8.05 6.40 26.99
C TYR A 345 7.87 6.18 25.49
N GLY A 346 8.62 5.26 24.85
CA GLY A 346 8.70 5.09 23.39
C GLY A 346 7.36 4.76 22.74
N SER A 347 6.59 3.86 23.37
CA SER A 347 5.34 3.38 22.79
C SER A 347 4.10 4.25 23.09
N LEU A 348 4.20 5.29 23.93
CA LEU A 348 3.05 6.12 24.27
C LEU A 348 2.40 6.79 23.04
N PRO A 349 3.15 7.37 22.09
CA PRO A 349 2.56 7.92 20.87
C PRO A 349 1.80 6.86 20.06
N THR A 350 2.39 5.67 19.91
CA THR A 350 1.77 4.52 19.21
C THR A 350 0.49 4.08 19.90
N ALA A 351 0.53 3.88 21.23
CA ALA A 351 -0.64 3.49 22.01
C ALA A 351 -1.76 4.56 21.93
N THR A 352 -1.39 5.85 21.96
CA THR A 352 -2.34 6.96 21.78
C THR A 352 -2.98 6.93 20.39
N GLY A 353 -2.17 6.77 19.33
CA GLY A 353 -2.66 6.66 17.96
C GLY A 353 -3.61 5.48 17.77
N LEU A 354 -3.28 4.32 18.34
CA LEU A 354 -4.11 3.12 18.31
C LEU A 354 -5.42 3.29 19.10
N ALA A 355 -5.37 3.94 20.27
CA ALA A 355 -6.55 4.22 21.10
C ALA A 355 -7.58 5.06 20.32
N LEU A 356 -7.12 6.13 19.66
CA LEU A 356 -7.96 6.98 18.82
C LEU A 356 -8.50 6.23 17.59
N ARG A 357 -7.64 5.45 16.94
CA ARG A 357 -8.00 4.73 15.71
C ARG A 357 -9.01 3.60 15.92
N LEU A 358 -8.89 2.89 17.06
CA LEU A 358 -9.74 1.74 17.41
C LEU A 358 -10.92 2.11 18.30
N ASP A 359 -11.06 3.38 18.66
CA ASP A 359 -12.05 3.88 19.62
C ASP A 359 -12.00 3.08 20.94
N ARG A 360 -10.79 2.94 21.50
CA ARG A 360 -10.53 2.21 22.74
C ARG A 360 -9.83 3.11 23.76
N PRO A 361 -10.24 3.07 25.05
CA PRO A 361 -9.55 3.85 26.07
C PRO A 361 -8.10 3.40 26.26
N MET A 362 -7.23 4.35 26.64
CA MET A 362 -5.83 4.11 26.89
C MET A 362 -5.46 4.36 28.36
N ILE A 363 -4.55 3.56 28.87
CA ILE A 363 -3.86 3.73 30.17
C ILE A 363 -2.38 3.52 29.99
N PHE A 364 -1.55 3.87 30.99
CA PHE A 364 -0.14 3.48 30.99
C PHE A 364 0.45 3.42 32.40
N PRO A 365 1.35 2.45 32.69
CA PRO A 365 2.08 2.39 33.96
C PRO A 365 3.14 3.49 34.00
N ARG A 366 3.30 4.17 35.12
CA ARG A 366 4.38 5.14 35.30
C ARG A 366 5.73 4.43 35.39
N LYS A 367 6.77 5.02 34.80
CA LYS A 367 8.15 4.52 34.95
C LYS A 367 8.63 4.72 36.38
N GLU A 368 8.36 5.88 36.97
CA GLU A 368 8.74 6.25 38.35
C GLU A 368 7.52 6.65 39.16
N VAL A 369 7.46 6.20 40.42
CA VAL A 369 6.42 6.62 41.38
C VAL A 369 6.89 7.94 42.02
N LYS A 370 6.10 9.03 41.83
CA LYS A 370 6.43 10.30 42.51
C LYS A 370 6.36 10.14 44.05
N SER A 371 7.36 10.67 44.73
CA SER A 371 7.40 10.71 46.17
C SER A 371 6.35 11.64 46.82
N HIS A 372 5.74 12.54 46.02
CA HIS A 372 4.77 13.53 46.47
C HIS A 372 3.52 13.52 45.56
N GLY A 373 2.33 13.67 46.11
CA GLY A 373 1.03 13.71 45.43
C GLY A 373 0.28 12.36 45.46
N THR A 374 -0.68 12.16 44.54
CA THR A 374 -1.36 10.87 44.42
C THR A 374 -0.36 9.82 43.99
N LYS A 375 -0.09 8.82 44.83
CA LYS A 375 0.83 7.68 44.53
C LYS A 375 0.28 6.74 43.46
N ARG A 376 -0.32 7.27 42.39
CA ARG A 376 -0.87 6.46 41.29
C ARG A 376 0.28 5.83 40.52
N VAL A 377 0.24 4.51 40.40
CA VAL A 377 1.18 3.72 39.60
C VAL A 377 0.78 3.70 38.12
N ILE A 378 -0.51 3.88 37.86
CA ILE A 378 -1.10 3.85 36.51
C ILE A 378 -1.82 5.17 36.24
N GLU A 379 -1.62 5.70 35.02
CA GLU A 379 -2.34 6.85 34.50
C GLU A 379 -3.51 6.41 33.62
N GLY A 380 -4.57 7.20 33.67
CA GLY A 380 -5.86 6.90 33.04
C GLY A 380 -6.86 6.34 34.02
N HIS A 381 -8.12 6.22 33.59
CA HIS A 381 -9.19 5.62 34.39
C HIS A 381 -9.37 4.16 33.95
N PHE A 382 -9.50 3.24 34.91
CA PHE A 382 -9.73 1.81 34.66
C PHE A 382 -10.54 1.20 35.80
N GLN A 383 -11.07 0.00 35.57
CA GLN A 383 -11.76 -0.81 36.57
C GLN A 383 -11.03 -2.14 36.78
N PRO A 384 -10.91 -2.64 38.02
CA PRO A 384 -10.35 -3.96 38.28
C PRO A 384 -11.08 -5.04 37.46
N GLY A 385 -10.31 -5.99 36.92
CA GLY A 385 -10.83 -7.09 36.09
C GLY A 385 -10.90 -6.80 34.60
N GLU A 386 -10.68 -5.54 34.16
CA GLU A 386 -10.63 -5.23 32.71
C GLU A 386 -9.45 -5.94 32.02
N LYS A 387 -9.66 -6.36 30.79
CA LYS A 387 -8.64 -6.96 29.93
C LYS A 387 -7.84 -5.88 29.22
N ILE A 388 -6.52 -5.98 29.33
CA ILE A 388 -5.59 -4.99 28.79
C ILE A 388 -4.67 -5.65 27.76
N VAL A 389 -4.58 -5.06 26.57
CA VAL A 389 -3.51 -5.35 25.62
C VAL A 389 -2.36 -4.36 25.85
N VAL A 390 -1.16 -4.88 26.02
CA VAL A 390 0.04 -4.05 26.19
C VAL A 390 0.68 -3.80 24.83
N VAL A 391 1.01 -2.53 24.56
CA VAL A 391 1.69 -2.09 23.33
C VAL A 391 3.08 -1.56 23.69
N ASP A 392 4.10 -2.06 23.00
CA ASP A 392 5.48 -1.54 23.09
C ASP A 392 6.09 -1.38 21.69
N ASP A 393 7.25 -0.75 21.59
CA ASP A 393 7.91 -0.46 20.31
C ASP A 393 8.81 -1.63 19.84
N ILE A 394 9.64 -2.17 20.72
CA ILE A 394 10.60 -3.23 20.38
C ILE A 394 10.77 -4.24 21.51
N LEU A 395 10.83 -5.50 21.14
CA LEU A 395 11.01 -6.61 22.06
C LEU A 395 12.44 -7.18 21.95
N ILE A 396 13.37 -6.66 22.78
CA ILE A 396 14.77 -7.12 22.80
C ILE A 396 15.00 -8.17 23.90
N SER A 397 14.67 -7.86 25.14
CA SER A 397 14.79 -8.76 26.29
C SER A 397 13.46 -9.11 26.94
N GLY A 398 12.40 -8.39 26.61
CA GLY A 398 11.09 -8.49 27.23
C GLY A 398 11.00 -7.91 28.65
N LYS A 399 12.12 -7.54 29.27
CA LYS A 399 12.15 -7.11 30.69
C LYS A 399 11.29 -5.87 30.95
N SER A 400 11.39 -4.85 30.10
CA SER A 400 10.65 -3.59 30.27
C SER A 400 9.15 -3.81 30.15
N VAL A 401 8.74 -4.56 29.14
CA VAL A 401 7.31 -4.83 28.87
C VAL A 401 6.71 -5.71 29.96
N MET A 402 7.44 -6.74 30.44
CA MET A 402 6.97 -7.59 31.53
C MET A 402 6.82 -6.79 32.85
N GLN A 403 7.79 -5.94 33.19
CA GLN A 403 7.66 -5.06 34.36
C GLN A 403 6.46 -4.09 34.25
N GLY A 404 6.18 -3.61 33.06
CA GLY A 404 4.98 -2.80 32.80
C GLY A 404 3.69 -3.60 32.99
N ALA A 405 3.65 -4.81 32.44
CA ALA A 405 2.52 -5.73 32.56
C ALA A 405 2.27 -6.17 34.02
N GLU A 406 3.33 -6.44 34.80
CA GLU A 406 3.21 -6.74 36.23
C GLU A 406 2.56 -5.59 37.00
N LYS A 407 2.97 -4.34 36.77
CA LYS A 407 2.34 -3.18 37.40
C LYS A 407 0.85 -3.06 37.11
N LEU A 408 0.44 -3.45 35.92
CA LEU A 408 -0.98 -3.49 35.52
C LEU A 408 -1.72 -4.63 36.25
N LYS A 409 -1.11 -5.82 36.33
CA LYS A 409 -1.67 -6.96 37.09
C LYS A 409 -1.78 -6.65 38.59
N ASP A 410 -0.79 -6.02 39.18
CA ASP A 410 -0.78 -5.60 40.59
C ASP A 410 -1.90 -4.59 40.92
N ALA A 411 -2.35 -3.85 39.91
CA ALA A 411 -3.51 -2.96 40.02
C ALA A 411 -4.87 -3.66 39.81
N GLY A 412 -4.88 -4.98 39.62
CA GLY A 412 -6.09 -5.79 39.44
C GLY A 412 -6.58 -5.90 38.00
N LEU A 413 -5.71 -5.62 37.01
CA LEU A 413 -6.03 -5.72 35.58
C LEU A 413 -5.56 -7.07 35.02
N ASN A 414 -6.22 -7.56 33.98
CA ASN A 414 -5.86 -8.79 33.29
C ASN A 414 -5.03 -8.48 32.04
N VAL A 415 -3.79 -8.93 32.01
CA VAL A 415 -2.88 -8.77 30.88
C VAL A 415 -2.53 -10.14 30.34
N GLU A 416 -2.93 -10.42 29.11
CA GLU A 416 -2.65 -11.68 28.41
C GLU A 416 -1.80 -11.43 27.15
N ASP A 417 -2.11 -10.36 26.39
CA ASP A 417 -1.52 -10.06 25.11
C ASP A 417 -0.57 -8.87 25.14
N ILE A 418 0.57 -9.02 24.48
CA ILE A 418 1.59 -7.99 24.28
C ILE A 418 1.86 -7.85 22.79
N VAL A 419 1.70 -6.66 22.24
CA VAL A 419 1.88 -6.38 20.81
C VAL A 419 3.01 -5.36 20.62
N VAL A 420 3.98 -5.67 19.77
CA VAL A 420 5.14 -4.81 19.48
C VAL A 420 5.31 -4.56 17.99
N LEU A 421 6.07 -3.51 17.62
CA LEU A 421 6.42 -3.29 16.22
C LEU A 421 7.49 -4.29 15.78
N ILE A 422 8.57 -4.45 16.55
CA ILE A 422 9.68 -5.31 16.17
C ILE A 422 9.96 -6.35 17.27
N ASP A 423 9.97 -7.62 16.87
CA ASP A 423 10.47 -8.73 17.68
C ASP A 423 11.93 -9.05 17.29
N HIS A 424 12.83 -8.99 18.26
CA HIS A 424 14.25 -9.32 18.06
C HIS A 424 14.53 -10.83 18.06
N GLU A 425 13.52 -11.66 18.18
CA GLU A 425 13.47 -13.14 18.07
C GLU A 425 14.29 -13.94 19.09
N LYS A 426 15.31 -13.46 19.72
CA LYS A 426 16.22 -14.18 20.64
C LYS A 426 15.52 -14.91 21.81
N GLY A 427 14.49 -15.72 21.51
CA GLY A 427 13.71 -16.49 22.48
C GLY A 427 12.86 -15.63 23.42
N VAL A 428 12.51 -14.41 23.00
CA VAL A 428 11.75 -13.48 23.86
C VAL A 428 10.29 -13.89 23.94
N LYS A 429 9.70 -14.39 22.85
CA LYS A 429 8.32 -14.92 22.86
C LYS A 429 8.17 -16.11 23.80
N ASP A 430 9.15 -17.00 23.85
CA ASP A 430 9.15 -18.14 24.77
C ASP A 430 9.18 -17.67 26.23
N ARG A 431 10.03 -16.68 26.53
CA ARG A 431 10.06 -16.04 27.86
C ARG A 431 8.76 -15.35 28.25
N LEU A 432 8.09 -14.68 27.29
CA LEU A 432 6.77 -14.10 27.53
C LEU A 432 5.75 -15.19 27.85
N TRP A 433 5.74 -16.27 27.07
CA TRP A 433 4.86 -17.42 27.28
C TRP A 433 5.07 -18.08 28.64
N GLU A 434 6.31 -18.31 29.05
CA GLU A 434 6.66 -18.84 30.38
C GLU A 434 6.16 -17.96 31.53
N ASN A 435 6.00 -16.64 31.30
CA ASN A 435 5.46 -15.69 32.26
C ASN A 435 3.95 -15.42 32.08
N GLY A 436 3.26 -16.21 31.24
CA GLY A 436 1.83 -16.14 31.05
C GLY A 436 1.37 -15.00 30.15
N TYR A 437 2.20 -14.56 29.18
CA TYR A 437 1.89 -13.54 28.18
C TYR A 437 2.01 -14.11 26.77
N GLN A 438 1.11 -13.72 25.88
CA GLN A 438 1.19 -14.01 24.45
C GLN A 438 1.80 -12.81 23.71
N GLY A 439 2.94 -13.02 23.06
CA GLY A 439 3.67 -12.00 22.31
C GLY A 439 3.26 -11.98 20.84
N HIS A 440 2.87 -10.82 20.32
CA HIS A 440 2.58 -10.56 18.92
C HIS A 440 3.53 -9.48 18.40
N ALA A 441 3.98 -9.60 17.16
CA ALA A 441 4.84 -8.60 16.54
C ALA A 441 4.36 -8.29 15.11
N VAL A 442 4.50 -7.04 14.70
CA VAL A 442 4.26 -6.63 13.32
C VAL A 442 5.40 -7.10 12.42
N LEU A 443 6.64 -6.97 12.90
CA LEU A 443 7.87 -7.29 12.17
C LEU A 443 8.78 -8.17 13.04
N THR A 444 9.57 -9.02 12.39
CA THR A 444 10.70 -9.69 13.03
C THR A 444 12.03 -9.10 12.56
N ILE A 445 13.09 -9.25 13.37
CA ILE A 445 14.43 -8.79 12.99
C ILE A 445 14.95 -9.53 11.76
N SER A 446 14.63 -10.82 11.65
CA SER A 446 14.98 -11.66 10.50
C SER A 446 14.32 -11.15 9.21
N GLU A 447 13.02 -10.83 9.27
CA GLU A 447 12.28 -10.24 8.15
C GLU A 447 12.86 -8.89 7.71
N ILE A 448 13.24 -8.05 8.67
CA ILE A 448 13.89 -6.77 8.42
C ILE A 448 15.25 -6.99 7.75
N ALA A 449 16.10 -7.86 8.29
CA ALA A 449 17.42 -8.15 7.74
C ALA A 449 17.33 -8.66 6.30
N GLU A 450 16.46 -9.63 6.06
CA GLU A 450 16.24 -10.23 4.75
C GLU A 450 15.73 -9.19 3.74
N THR A 451 14.73 -8.41 4.11
CA THR A 451 14.16 -7.36 3.25
C THR A 451 15.19 -6.30 2.86
N LEU A 452 16.00 -5.83 3.82
CA LEU A 452 17.04 -4.84 3.57
C LEU A 452 18.17 -5.38 2.71
N TYR A 453 18.57 -6.64 2.92
CA TYR A 453 19.59 -7.30 2.12
C TYR A 453 19.14 -7.53 0.69
N GLN A 454 17.95 -8.09 0.49
CA GLN A 454 17.35 -8.32 -0.83
C GLN A 454 17.12 -7.03 -1.61
N SER A 455 16.85 -5.92 -0.92
CA SER A 455 16.70 -4.60 -1.56
C SER A 455 18.02 -3.88 -1.84
N GLY A 456 19.17 -4.49 -1.51
CA GLY A 456 20.48 -3.87 -1.67
C GLY A 456 20.75 -2.68 -0.74
N ARG A 457 19.93 -2.51 0.33
CA ARG A 457 20.10 -1.44 1.33
C ARG A 457 21.25 -1.73 2.30
N ILE A 458 21.54 -3.01 2.54
CA ILE A 458 22.62 -3.47 3.40
C ILE A 458 23.48 -4.49 2.66
N ASN A 459 24.75 -4.57 3.02
CA ASN A 459 25.68 -5.55 2.50
C ASN A 459 25.65 -6.88 3.30
N SER A 460 26.39 -7.90 2.85
CA SER A 460 26.42 -9.22 3.50
C SER A 460 26.92 -9.19 4.94
N GLU A 461 27.88 -8.30 5.27
CA GLU A 461 28.38 -8.13 6.63
C GLU A 461 27.29 -7.54 7.54
N GLN A 462 26.61 -6.48 7.10
CA GLN A 462 25.49 -5.86 7.82
C GLN A 462 24.31 -6.83 7.97
N PHE A 463 24.05 -7.66 6.96
CA PHE A 463 23.03 -8.71 7.05
C PHE A 463 23.35 -9.71 8.16
N GLN A 464 24.59 -10.22 8.21
CA GLN A 464 25.01 -11.13 9.28
C GLN A 464 24.91 -10.48 10.66
N ILE A 465 25.32 -9.22 10.79
CA ILE A 465 25.22 -8.45 12.04
C ILE A 465 23.76 -8.32 12.52
N LEU A 466 22.82 -8.09 11.62
CA LEU A 466 21.42 -7.89 11.97
C LEU A 466 20.69 -9.22 12.26
N SER A 467 21.13 -10.32 11.61
CA SER A 467 20.54 -11.66 11.75
C SER A 467 21.05 -12.44 12.98
N HIS A 468 22.13 -12.00 13.63
CA HIS A 468 22.73 -12.60 14.82
C HIS A 468 22.59 -11.71 16.06
#